data_67248bcd3a81dc17360074e1931bc0ff
#
_entry.id   67248bcd3a81dc17360074e1931bc0ff
#
_cell.length_a   1.000
_cell.length_b   1.000
_cell.length_c   1.000
_cell.angle_alpha   90.00
_cell.angle_beta   90.00
_cell.angle_gamma   90.00
#
_symmetry.space_group_name_H-M   'P 1'
#
loop_
_entity.id
_entity.type
_entity.pdbx_description
1 polymer ?
#
loop_
_entity_poly.entity_id
_entity_poly.type
_entity_poly.pdbx_seq_one_letter_code
_entity_poly.pdbx_strand_id
1 'polypeptide(L)'
;MSALAYVGLVFLLTFRPAFGRFNQLPLGSTGLVVAGSLIGILYYLPLEATPYFYPCLILSTFYTYNFIGTRFIYALVIDIVVVISYNLILGGLREFPVPMLLSHNFFIISANLIGGGAGYLAEYQRRQLFIRETELDQERQHHLERSLHDRLTGLPNRELLEDRIAQLLVRTRRDKACHVALFVDLDGFKEINDNFGHDHGDAVLCAVARRLVAAVRQTDTVSRLGGDEFFVLAHDVGTEVDAGHLAEKLLSAIVAPFPGMNGTARLGASIGICIFCGATHGDSGPDEIIREADRAMYVAKGGGKHCYAFAPR
;
A
#
# COMPACT_ATOMS: atom_id res chain seq x y z
N MET A 1 27.16 37.42 12.82
CA MET A 1 26.40 36.45 13.67
C MET A 1 25.07 36.01 13.06
N SER A 2 24.45 36.78 12.20
CA SER A 2 23.10 36.53 11.68
C SER A 2 22.95 35.33 10.72
N ALA A 3 23.87 35.13 9.74
CA ALA A 3 23.73 34.10 8.73
C ALA A 3 23.87 32.67 9.28
N LEU A 4 24.87 32.41 10.11
CA LEU A 4 25.07 31.11 10.74
C LEU A 4 23.92 30.74 11.69
N ALA A 5 23.44 31.71 12.47
CA ALA A 5 22.28 31.50 13.33
C ALA A 5 21.01 31.19 12.53
N TYR A 6 20.80 31.87 11.41
CA TYR A 6 19.68 31.61 10.52
C TYR A 6 19.73 30.22 9.89
N VAL A 7 20.87 29.82 9.33
CA VAL A 7 21.07 28.47 8.76
C VAL A 7 20.84 27.39 9.83
N GLY A 8 21.38 27.59 11.05
CA GLY A 8 21.13 26.71 12.18
C GLY A 8 19.66 26.59 12.57
N LEU A 9 18.93 27.71 12.58
CA LEU A 9 17.50 27.72 12.84
C LEU A 9 16.71 26.92 11.78
N VAL A 10 16.97 27.17 10.49
CA VAL A 10 16.32 26.45 9.39
C VAL A 10 16.64 24.96 9.47
N PHE A 11 17.90 24.58 9.75
CA PHE A 11 18.29 23.20 9.95
C PHE A 11 17.50 22.54 11.10
N LEU A 12 17.35 23.19 12.24
CA LEU A 12 16.53 22.67 13.35
C LEU A 12 15.05 22.52 12.99
N LEU A 13 14.53 23.40 12.13
CA LEU A 13 13.16 23.32 11.67
C LEU A 13 12.91 22.12 10.75
N THR A 14 13.94 21.59 10.05
CA THR A 14 13.78 20.41 9.17
C THR A 14 13.34 19.15 9.92
N PHE A 15 13.60 19.05 11.22
CA PHE A 15 13.17 17.94 12.08
C PHE A 15 11.69 18.03 12.51
N ARG A 16 11.00 19.12 12.19
CA ARG A 16 9.58 19.29 12.52
C ARG A 16 8.69 18.70 11.42
N PRO A 17 7.71 17.82 11.73
CA PRO A 17 6.83 17.20 10.71
C PRO A 17 6.06 18.23 9.87
N ALA A 18 5.68 19.36 10.45
CA ALA A 18 4.99 20.45 9.77
C ALA A 18 5.85 21.14 8.71
N PHE A 19 7.19 21.05 8.80
CA PHE A 19 8.12 21.68 7.86
C PHE A 19 8.04 21.05 6.45
N GLY A 20 7.65 19.80 6.34
CA GLY A 20 7.55 19.09 5.06
C GLY A 20 6.62 19.76 4.04
N ARG A 21 5.59 20.50 4.49
CA ARG A 21 4.63 21.20 3.61
C ARG A 21 5.18 22.51 3.00
N PHE A 22 6.06 23.23 3.71
CA PHE A 22 6.52 24.56 3.32
C PHE A 22 8.05 24.70 3.29
N ASN A 23 8.76 23.59 3.14
CA ASN A 23 10.23 23.53 3.22
C ASN A 23 10.96 24.34 2.14
N GLN A 24 10.37 24.57 0.97
CA GLN A 24 11.06 25.18 -0.17
C GLN A 24 11.45 26.65 0.09
N LEU A 25 10.57 27.44 0.71
CA LEU A 25 10.86 28.84 0.99
C LEU A 25 11.97 29.04 2.05
N PRO A 26 11.90 28.41 3.24
CA PRO A 26 12.99 28.48 4.20
C PRO A 26 14.30 27.94 3.70
N LEU A 27 14.30 26.82 2.98
CA LEU A 27 15.51 26.22 2.41
C LEU A 27 16.13 27.14 1.34
N GLY A 28 15.33 27.67 0.42
CA GLY A 28 15.79 28.61 -0.60
C GLY A 28 16.36 29.89 0.01
N SER A 29 15.74 30.44 1.04
CA SER A 29 16.24 31.64 1.73
C SER A 29 17.59 31.43 2.41
N THR A 30 17.99 30.20 2.77
CA THR A 30 19.35 29.95 3.30
C THR A 30 20.42 30.22 2.25
N GLY A 31 20.20 29.85 1.00
CA GLY A 31 21.11 30.15 -0.10
C GLY A 31 21.30 31.64 -0.32
N LEU A 32 20.19 32.41 -0.33
CA LEU A 32 20.24 33.87 -0.45
C LEU A 32 20.96 34.55 0.72
N VAL A 33 20.70 34.11 1.95
CA VAL A 33 21.34 34.69 3.16
C VAL A 33 22.85 34.39 3.17
N VAL A 34 23.26 33.18 2.80
CA VAL A 34 24.68 32.82 2.73
C VAL A 34 25.37 33.60 1.63
N ALA A 35 24.85 33.58 0.41
CA ALA A 35 25.45 34.30 -0.72
C ALA A 35 25.45 35.83 -0.49
N GLY A 36 24.37 36.40 0.02
CA GLY A 36 24.29 37.82 0.34
C GLY A 36 25.30 38.24 1.41
N SER A 37 25.52 37.38 2.45
CA SER A 37 26.55 37.63 3.45
C SER A 37 27.97 37.61 2.84
N LEU A 38 28.24 36.69 1.90
CA LEU A 38 29.52 36.59 1.19
C LEU A 38 29.75 37.80 0.31
N ILE A 39 28.74 38.26 -0.44
CA ILE A 39 28.82 39.49 -1.26
C ILE A 39 29.09 40.70 -0.35
N GLY A 40 28.43 40.80 0.80
CA GLY A 40 28.67 41.82 1.80
C GLY A 40 30.12 41.82 2.31
N ILE A 41 30.66 40.65 2.64
CA ILE A 41 32.07 40.51 3.01
C ILE A 41 32.99 40.99 1.89
N LEU A 42 32.78 40.55 0.66
CA LEU A 42 33.57 40.96 -0.50
C LEU A 42 33.52 42.47 -0.75
N TYR A 43 32.40 43.12 -0.43
CA TYR A 43 32.25 44.56 -0.56
C TYR A 43 33.19 45.37 0.36
N TYR A 44 33.43 44.89 1.58
CA TYR A 44 34.27 45.57 2.59
C TYR A 44 35.75 45.14 2.56
N LEU A 45 36.09 44.00 1.91
CA LEU A 45 37.46 43.49 1.85
C LEU A 45 38.36 44.36 0.96
N PRO A 46 39.66 44.53 1.26
CA PRO A 46 40.64 45.12 0.36
C PRO A 46 40.68 44.40 -0.98
N LEU A 47 40.91 45.15 -2.06
CA LEU A 47 40.96 44.59 -3.43
C LEU A 47 41.97 43.43 -3.56
N GLU A 48 43.10 43.51 -2.89
CA GLU A 48 44.15 42.50 -2.86
C GLU A 48 43.70 41.17 -2.21
N ALA A 49 42.74 41.22 -1.29
CA ALA A 49 42.21 40.05 -0.60
C ALA A 49 41.05 39.39 -1.33
N THR A 50 40.36 40.10 -2.22
CA THR A 50 39.16 39.61 -2.89
C THR A 50 39.37 38.30 -3.67
N PRO A 51 40.49 38.04 -4.36
CA PRO A 51 40.72 36.79 -5.06
C PRO A 51 40.72 35.55 -4.18
N TYR A 52 41.02 35.71 -2.90
CA TYR A 52 41.03 34.59 -1.93
C TYR A 52 39.65 34.22 -1.38
N PHE A 53 38.69 35.13 -1.46
CA PHE A 53 37.37 34.93 -0.83
C PHE A 53 36.22 34.71 -1.83
N TYR A 54 36.35 35.18 -3.11
CA TYR A 54 35.28 34.95 -4.08
C TYR A 54 34.99 33.47 -4.36
N PRO A 55 35.93 32.49 -4.25
CA PRO A 55 35.62 31.08 -4.41
C PRO A 55 34.54 30.56 -3.45
N CYS A 56 34.33 31.23 -2.31
CA CYS A 56 33.26 30.92 -1.40
C CYS A 56 31.85 31.07 -2.02
N LEU A 57 31.69 32.02 -3.00
CA LEU A 57 30.46 32.17 -3.77
C LEU A 57 30.23 30.96 -4.67
N ILE A 58 31.27 30.40 -5.28
CA ILE A 58 31.20 29.20 -6.11
C ILE A 58 30.74 28.00 -5.23
N LEU A 59 31.30 27.85 -4.02
CA LEU A 59 30.87 26.83 -3.08
C LEU A 59 29.41 27.03 -2.63
N SER A 60 28.98 28.28 -2.43
CA SER A 60 27.59 28.59 -2.12
C SER A 60 26.64 28.15 -3.22
N THR A 61 26.99 28.37 -4.48
CA THR A 61 26.23 27.91 -5.66
C THR A 61 26.09 26.39 -5.67
N PHE A 62 27.21 25.66 -5.52
CA PHE A 62 27.16 24.19 -5.44
C PHE A 62 26.31 23.71 -4.26
N TYR A 63 26.39 24.37 -3.12
CA TYR A 63 25.59 24.05 -1.95
C TYR A 63 24.09 24.26 -2.23
N THR A 64 23.72 25.35 -2.91
CA THR A 64 22.34 25.67 -3.25
C THR A 64 21.72 24.59 -4.15
N TYR A 65 22.43 24.12 -5.17
CA TYR A 65 21.90 23.10 -6.08
C TYR A 65 21.86 21.68 -5.48
N ASN A 66 22.83 21.31 -4.65
CA ASN A 66 23.04 19.90 -4.31
C ASN A 66 22.70 19.55 -2.86
N PHE A 67 22.80 20.50 -1.92
CA PHE A 67 22.71 20.19 -0.48
C PHE A 67 21.50 20.81 0.22
N ILE A 68 20.95 21.92 -0.26
CA ILE A 68 19.82 22.58 0.41
C ILE A 68 18.52 21.75 0.31
N GLY A 69 18.40 20.86 -0.68
CA GLY A 69 17.20 20.04 -0.89
C GLY A 69 16.03 20.82 -1.52
N THR A 70 16.28 22.00 -2.07
CA THR A 70 15.31 22.76 -2.87
C THR A 70 15.11 22.11 -4.24
N ARG A 71 13.92 22.34 -4.84
CA ARG A 71 13.72 21.97 -6.25
C ARG A 71 14.65 22.79 -7.15
N PHE A 72 15.16 22.16 -8.19
CA PHE A 72 16.08 22.77 -9.16
C PHE A 72 15.66 24.18 -9.59
N ILE A 73 14.38 24.39 -9.90
CA ILE A 73 13.87 25.69 -10.37
C ILE A 73 14.07 26.82 -9.33
N TYR A 74 13.91 26.54 -8.04
CA TYR A 74 14.14 27.55 -6.99
C TYR A 74 15.62 27.83 -6.80
N ALA A 75 16.47 26.80 -6.85
CA ALA A 75 17.91 26.96 -6.78
C ALA A 75 18.41 27.82 -7.95
N LEU A 76 17.91 27.57 -9.17
CA LEU A 76 18.25 28.36 -10.37
C LEU A 76 17.88 29.83 -10.20
N VAL A 77 16.66 30.12 -9.72
CA VAL A 77 16.22 31.50 -9.49
C VAL A 77 17.09 32.20 -8.44
N ILE A 78 17.43 31.51 -7.35
CA ILE A 78 18.30 32.03 -6.29
C ILE A 78 19.67 32.43 -6.87
N ASP A 79 20.31 31.52 -7.62
CA ASP A 79 21.63 31.76 -8.15
C ASP A 79 21.66 32.83 -9.22
N ILE A 80 20.61 32.97 -10.03
CA ILE A 80 20.44 34.11 -10.93
C ILE A 80 20.41 35.44 -10.15
N VAL A 81 19.63 35.50 -9.07
CA VAL A 81 19.57 36.67 -8.19
C VAL A 81 20.92 36.97 -7.58
N VAL A 82 21.67 35.95 -7.15
CA VAL A 82 23.03 36.08 -6.59
C VAL A 82 23.98 36.66 -7.62
N VAL A 83 23.99 36.17 -8.86
CA VAL A 83 24.86 36.67 -9.97
C VAL A 83 24.52 38.12 -10.28
N ILE A 84 23.26 38.49 -10.38
CA ILE A 84 22.81 39.85 -10.63
C ILE A 84 23.27 40.77 -9.49
N SER A 85 23.01 40.36 -8.22
CA SER A 85 23.39 41.15 -7.03
C SER A 85 24.90 41.35 -6.94
N TYR A 86 25.68 40.27 -7.24
CA TYR A 86 27.13 40.34 -7.30
C TYR A 86 27.61 41.43 -8.28
N ASN A 87 27.12 41.43 -9.50
CA ASN A 87 27.51 42.39 -10.53
C ASN A 87 27.07 43.84 -10.24
N LEU A 88 25.85 44.00 -9.68
CA LEU A 88 25.36 45.33 -9.29
C LEU A 88 26.17 45.93 -8.14
N ILE A 89 26.50 45.14 -7.12
CA ILE A 89 27.17 45.62 -5.92
C ILE A 89 28.66 45.82 -6.17
N LEU A 90 29.35 44.85 -6.74
CA LEU A 90 30.80 44.92 -6.90
C LEU A 90 31.20 45.61 -8.19
N GLY A 91 30.45 45.43 -9.29
CA GLY A 91 30.71 46.11 -10.55
C GLY A 91 30.19 47.57 -10.58
N GLY A 92 28.95 47.79 -10.08
CA GLY A 92 28.30 49.10 -10.15
C GLY A 92 28.64 50.03 -8.98
N LEU A 93 28.60 49.53 -7.72
CA LEU A 93 28.80 50.38 -6.54
C LEU A 93 30.25 50.48 -6.12
N ARG A 94 31.03 49.41 -6.29
CA ARG A 94 32.44 49.37 -5.87
C ARG A 94 33.45 49.58 -6.98
N GLU A 95 32.99 49.64 -8.23
CA GLU A 95 33.83 49.90 -9.42
C GLU A 95 35.04 48.93 -9.53
N PHE A 96 34.78 47.63 -9.37
CA PHE A 96 35.82 46.61 -9.51
C PHE A 96 36.52 46.68 -10.86
N PRO A 97 37.85 46.42 -10.93
CA PRO A 97 38.55 46.34 -12.20
C PRO A 97 37.89 45.36 -13.16
N VAL A 98 37.61 45.81 -14.40
CA VAL A 98 36.90 45.01 -15.41
C VAL A 98 37.51 43.61 -15.62
N PRO A 99 38.84 43.41 -15.70
CA PRO A 99 39.44 42.09 -15.85
C PRO A 99 39.11 41.15 -14.69
N MET A 100 39.05 41.66 -13.46
CA MET A 100 38.73 40.91 -12.27
C MET A 100 37.27 40.51 -12.26
N LEU A 101 36.38 41.43 -12.61
CA LEU A 101 34.94 41.14 -12.69
C LEU A 101 34.64 40.10 -13.77
N LEU A 102 35.30 40.17 -14.93
CA LEU A 102 35.19 39.17 -16.01
C LEU A 102 35.64 37.77 -15.55
N SER A 103 36.80 37.70 -14.88
CA SER A 103 37.32 36.45 -14.34
C SER A 103 36.36 35.81 -13.32
N HIS A 104 35.85 36.59 -12.36
CA HIS A 104 34.92 36.10 -11.35
C HIS A 104 33.61 35.62 -11.99
N ASN A 105 33.05 36.39 -12.92
CA ASN A 105 31.83 35.98 -13.62
C ASN A 105 32.01 34.68 -14.41
N PHE A 106 33.16 34.52 -15.08
CA PHE A 106 33.45 33.27 -15.79
C PHE A 106 33.35 32.04 -14.85
N PHE A 107 33.99 32.13 -13.69
CA PHE A 107 33.96 31.00 -12.73
C PHE A 107 32.59 30.81 -12.07
N ILE A 108 31.87 31.89 -11.72
CA ILE A 108 30.54 31.83 -11.14
C ILE A 108 29.53 31.22 -12.13
N ILE A 109 29.56 31.67 -13.41
CA ILE A 109 28.69 31.12 -14.45
C ILE A 109 29.04 29.66 -14.74
N SER A 110 30.32 29.31 -14.81
CA SER A 110 30.76 27.93 -14.99
C SER A 110 30.28 27.03 -13.82
N ALA A 111 30.38 27.53 -12.59
CA ALA A 111 29.86 26.81 -11.41
C ALA A 111 28.34 26.61 -11.46
N ASN A 112 27.60 27.61 -11.93
CA ASN A 112 26.16 27.53 -12.15
C ASN A 112 25.80 26.49 -13.20
N LEU A 113 26.51 26.44 -14.32
CA LEU A 113 26.27 25.45 -15.38
C LEU A 113 26.53 24.01 -14.88
N ILE A 114 27.67 23.79 -14.21
CA ILE A 114 28.07 22.48 -13.71
C ILE A 114 27.18 22.07 -12.54
N GLY A 115 27.04 22.92 -11.52
CA GLY A 115 26.22 22.66 -10.33
C GLY A 115 24.76 22.50 -10.67
N GLY A 116 24.24 23.36 -11.53
CA GLY A 116 22.87 23.29 -12.02
C GLY A 116 22.58 22.03 -12.83
N GLY A 117 23.50 21.63 -13.72
CA GLY A 117 23.38 20.38 -14.47
C GLY A 117 23.35 19.14 -13.56
N ALA A 118 24.25 19.10 -12.58
CA ALA A 118 24.29 18.03 -11.58
C ALA A 118 23.00 18.01 -10.72
N GLY A 119 22.56 19.17 -10.24
CA GLY A 119 21.32 19.30 -9.46
C GLY A 119 20.07 18.88 -10.25
N TYR A 120 19.97 19.29 -11.51
CA TYR A 120 18.88 18.86 -12.40
C TYR A 120 18.87 17.34 -12.58
N LEU A 121 20.03 16.74 -12.88
CA LEU A 121 20.13 15.29 -13.06
C LEU A 121 19.76 14.53 -11.78
N ALA A 122 20.23 15.01 -10.64
CA ALA A 122 19.91 14.42 -9.34
C ALA A 122 18.39 14.52 -9.02
N GLU A 123 17.74 15.64 -9.33
CA GLU A 123 16.30 15.78 -9.17
C GLU A 123 15.54 14.86 -10.13
N TYR A 124 15.96 14.77 -11.38
CA TYR A 124 15.37 13.88 -12.37
C TYR A 124 15.44 12.41 -11.93
N GLN A 125 16.63 11.96 -11.47
CA GLN A 125 16.82 10.58 -10.97
C GLN A 125 15.94 10.29 -9.75
N ARG A 126 15.84 11.22 -8.80
CA ARG A 126 14.95 11.08 -7.63
C ARG A 126 13.49 10.92 -8.03
N ARG A 127 13.02 11.69 -9.00
CA ARG A 127 11.64 11.57 -9.52
C ARG A 127 11.39 10.21 -10.19
N GLN A 128 12.35 9.73 -10.98
CA GLN A 128 12.25 8.43 -11.63
C GLN A 128 12.23 7.27 -10.63
N LEU A 129 13.05 7.33 -9.59
CA LEU A 129 13.04 6.34 -8.50
C LEU A 129 11.69 6.31 -7.78
N PHE A 130 11.14 7.48 -7.43
CA PHE A 130 9.83 7.56 -6.77
C PHE A 130 8.69 6.96 -7.62
N ILE A 131 8.68 7.25 -8.93
CA ILE A 131 7.69 6.66 -9.85
C ILE A 131 7.83 5.13 -9.87
N ARG A 132 9.05 4.62 -10.02
CA ARG A 132 9.32 3.17 -10.03
C ARG A 132 8.90 2.48 -8.73
N GLU A 133 9.20 3.06 -7.58
CA GLU A 133 8.78 2.53 -6.28
C GLU A 133 7.25 2.43 -6.20
N THR A 134 6.55 3.47 -6.65
CA THR A 134 5.08 3.49 -6.65
C THR A 134 4.50 2.43 -7.59
N GLU A 135 5.07 2.25 -8.78
CA GLU A 135 4.67 1.22 -9.75
C GLU A 135 4.89 -0.20 -9.18
N LEU A 136 6.06 -0.44 -8.57
CA LEU A 136 6.38 -1.72 -7.95
C LEU A 136 5.45 -2.05 -6.78
N ASP A 137 5.10 -1.07 -5.97
CA ASP A 137 4.15 -1.27 -4.86
C ASP A 137 2.74 -1.58 -5.37
N GLN A 138 2.29 -0.92 -6.45
CA GLN A 138 1.02 -1.23 -7.10
C GLN A 138 1.01 -2.65 -7.71
N GLU A 139 2.08 -3.04 -8.39
CA GLU A 139 2.22 -4.41 -8.93
C GLU A 139 2.20 -5.45 -7.80
N ARG A 140 2.93 -5.21 -6.72
CA ARG A 140 2.93 -6.10 -5.54
C ARG A 140 1.54 -6.24 -4.92
N GLN A 141 0.83 -5.15 -4.75
CA GLN A 141 -0.53 -5.18 -4.21
C GLN A 141 -1.47 -5.96 -5.14
N HIS A 142 -1.40 -5.73 -6.45
CA HIS A 142 -2.20 -6.46 -7.42
C HIS A 142 -1.88 -7.96 -7.47
N HIS A 143 -0.60 -8.33 -7.34
CA HIS A 143 -0.18 -9.73 -7.21
C HIS A 143 -0.69 -10.37 -5.92
N LEU A 144 -0.65 -9.67 -4.78
CA LEU A 144 -1.19 -10.14 -3.51
C LEU A 144 -2.71 -10.34 -3.59
N GLU A 145 -3.46 -9.40 -4.11
CA GLU A 145 -4.91 -9.53 -4.30
C GLU A 145 -5.26 -10.72 -5.20
N ARG A 146 -4.53 -10.94 -6.29
CA ARG A 146 -4.71 -12.11 -7.16
C ARG A 146 -4.31 -13.43 -6.49
N SER A 147 -3.34 -13.39 -5.57
CA SER A 147 -2.91 -14.56 -4.81
C SER A 147 -3.90 -14.96 -3.73
N LEU A 148 -4.72 -14.02 -3.24
CA LEU A 148 -5.68 -14.23 -2.14
C LEU A 148 -7.08 -14.65 -2.60
N HIS A 149 -7.32 -14.75 -3.91
CA HIS A 149 -8.61 -15.14 -4.48
C HIS A 149 -8.51 -16.35 -5.40
N ASP A 150 -9.56 -17.17 -5.40
CA ASP A 150 -9.72 -18.29 -6.33
C ASP A 150 -9.94 -17.77 -7.75
N ARG A 151 -9.14 -18.23 -8.70
CA ARG A 151 -9.14 -17.70 -10.09
C ARG A 151 -10.42 -18.02 -10.87
N LEU A 152 -11.13 -19.08 -10.51
CA LEU A 152 -12.34 -19.49 -11.22
C LEU A 152 -13.56 -18.72 -10.72
N THR A 153 -13.73 -18.65 -9.41
CA THR A 153 -14.95 -18.11 -8.81
C THR A 153 -14.81 -16.65 -8.37
N GLY A 154 -13.58 -16.12 -8.24
CA GLY A 154 -13.29 -14.81 -7.69
C GLY A 154 -13.49 -14.69 -6.18
N LEU A 155 -13.86 -15.77 -5.49
CA LEU A 155 -14.01 -15.80 -4.04
C LEU A 155 -12.66 -15.75 -3.32
N PRO A 156 -12.61 -15.30 -2.08
CA PRO A 156 -11.48 -15.54 -1.18
C PRO A 156 -11.00 -17.00 -1.24
N ASN A 157 -9.68 -17.17 -1.34
CA ASN A 157 -9.08 -18.49 -1.27
C ASN A 157 -8.81 -18.90 0.19
N ARG A 158 -8.15 -20.03 0.38
CA ARG A 158 -7.80 -20.56 1.70
C ARG A 158 -6.99 -19.58 2.54
N GLU A 159 -5.98 -18.95 1.95
CA GLU A 159 -5.09 -18.03 2.65
C GLU A 159 -5.84 -16.79 3.19
N LEU A 160 -6.70 -16.19 2.38
CA LEU A 160 -7.52 -15.05 2.81
C LEU A 160 -8.58 -15.47 3.84
N LEU A 161 -9.12 -16.69 3.74
CA LEU A 161 -10.04 -17.22 4.75
C LEU A 161 -9.35 -17.38 6.11
N GLU A 162 -8.15 -17.97 6.15
CA GLU A 162 -7.36 -18.16 7.36
C GLU A 162 -7.05 -16.83 8.05
N ASP A 163 -6.67 -15.79 7.28
CA ASP A 163 -6.47 -14.45 7.82
C ASP A 163 -7.76 -13.87 8.43
N ARG A 164 -8.90 -14.02 7.76
CA ARG A 164 -10.20 -13.55 8.29
C ARG A 164 -10.62 -14.27 9.56
N ILE A 165 -10.41 -15.58 9.64
CA ILE A 165 -10.66 -16.35 10.88
C ILE A 165 -9.74 -15.86 11.99
N ALA A 166 -8.45 -15.65 11.73
CA ALA A 166 -7.49 -15.13 12.70
C ALA A 166 -7.93 -13.77 13.26
N GLN A 167 -8.37 -12.86 12.39
CA GLN A 167 -8.88 -11.56 12.80
C GLN A 167 -10.13 -11.67 13.69
N LEU A 168 -11.04 -12.60 13.38
CA LEU A 168 -12.21 -12.84 14.21
C LEU A 168 -11.85 -13.45 15.57
N LEU A 169 -10.93 -14.40 15.61
CA LEU A 169 -10.46 -14.99 16.87
C LEU A 169 -9.87 -13.94 17.81
N VAL A 170 -9.15 -12.95 17.28
CA VAL A 170 -8.65 -11.81 18.07
C VAL A 170 -9.80 -10.96 18.61
N ARG A 171 -10.87 -10.75 17.83
CA ARG A 171 -12.04 -9.96 18.26
C ARG A 171 -12.86 -10.71 19.32
N THR A 172 -13.12 -12.01 19.13
CA THR A 172 -13.89 -12.83 20.08
C THR A 172 -13.31 -12.86 21.49
N ARG A 173 -11.99 -12.74 21.64
CA ARG A 173 -11.32 -12.60 22.94
C ARG A 173 -11.78 -11.37 23.72
N ARG A 174 -12.18 -10.31 23.02
CA ARG A 174 -12.60 -9.02 23.62
C ARG A 174 -14.10 -8.92 23.82
N ASP A 175 -14.88 -9.31 22.79
CA ASP A 175 -16.31 -8.98 22.69
C ASP A 175 -17.23 -10.14 23.13
N LYS A 176 -16.68 -11.34 23.43
CA LYS A 176 -17.42 -12.57 23.75
C LYS A 176 -18.46 -12.95 22.67
N ALA A 177 -18.39 -12.37 21.49
CA ALA A 177 -19.25 -12.73 20.37
C ALA A 177 -18.92 -14.13 19.87
N CYS A 178 -19.94 -14.84 19.39
CA CYS A 178 -19.78 -16.14 18.75
C CYS A 178 -19.97 -15.99 17.24
N HIS A 179 -19.18 -16.75 16.48
CA HIS A 179 -19.21 -16.78 15.03
C HIS A 179 -19.38 -18.22 14.56
N VAL A 180 -19.75 -18.39 13.30
CA VAL A 180 -19.98 -19.71 12.72
C VAL A 180 -19.11 -19.92 11.51
N ALA A 181 -18.45 -21.05 11.49
CA ALA A 181 -17.68 -21.58 10.36
C ALA A 181 -18.45 -22.75 9.75
N LEU A 182 -18.75 -22.68 8.45
CA LEU A 182 -19.46 -23.73 7.73
C LEU A 182 -18.55 -24.24 6.61
N PHE A 183 -18.14 -25.49 6.70
CA PHE A 183 -17.44 -26.19 5.61
C PHE A 183 -18.49 -26.83 4.70
N VAL A 184 -18.44 -26.52 3.42
CA VAL A 184 -19.44 -26.95 2.42
C VAL A 184 -18.75 -27.77 1.33
N ASP A 185 -19.18 -28.97 1.11
CA ASP A 185 -18.71 -29.85 0.05
C ASP A 185 -19.87 -30.24 -0.86
N LEU A 186 -19.67 -30.17 -2.17
CA LEU A 186 -20.73 -30.41 -3.15
C LEU A 186 -20.89 -31.88 -3.46
N ASP A 187 -22.02 -32.46 -3.05
CA ASP A 187 -22.35 -33.87 -3.33
C ASP A 187 -22.74 -34.05 -4.80
N GLY A 188 -22.06 -35.00 -5.48
CA GLY A 188 -22.35 -35.33 -6.87
C GLY A 188 -21.63 -34.46 -7.89
N PHE A 189 -20.74 -33.56 -7.49
CA PHE A 189 -20.01 -32.67 -8.41
C PHE A 189 -19.12 -33.47 -9.38
N LYS A 190 -18.49 -34.55 -8.93
CA LYS A 190 -17.70 -35.43 -9.81
C LYS A 190 -18.54 -36.01 -10.94
N GLU A 191 -19.75 -36.43 -10.66
CA GLU A 191 -20.67 -36.98 -11.66
C GLU A 191 -21.03 -35.94 -12.74
N ILE A 192 -21.11 -34.65 -12.34
CA ILE A 192 -21.32 -33.55 -13.30
C ILE A 192 -20.13 -33.44 -14.24
N ASN A 193 -18.90 -33.42 -13.71
CA ASN A 193 -17.69 -33.36 -14.52
C ASN A 193 -17.59 -34.59 -15.48
N ASP A 194 -17.89 -35.80 -14.97
CA ASP A 194 -17.78 -37.02 -15.72
C ASP A 194 -18.84 -37.09 -16.86
N ASN A 195 -20.05 -36.55 -16.66
CA ASN A 195 -21.15 -36.59 -17.63
C ASN A 195 -21.15 -35.42 -18.61
N PHE A 196 -20.75 -34.20 -18.17
CA PHE A 196 -20.92 -32.96 -18.92
C PHE A 196 -19.58 -32.26 -19.25
N GLY A 197 -18.46 -32.76 -18.72
CA GLY A 197 -17.13 -32.17 -18.90
C GLY A 197 -16.81 -31.05 -17.93
N HIS A 198 -15.50 -30.75 -17.85
CA HIS A 198 -14.97 -29.77 -16.89
C HIS A 198 -15.48 -28.34 -17.10
N ASP A 199 -15.74 -27.91 -18.32
CA ASP A 199 -16.26 -26.56 -18.60
C ASP A 199 -17.65 -26.38 -17.97
N HIS A 200 -18.49 -27.39 -17.97
CA HIS A 200 -19.79 -27.37 -17.30
C HIS A 200 -19.62 -27.41 -15.77
N GLY A 201 -18.69 -28.19 -15.24
CA GLY A 201 -18.32 -28.19 -13.84
C GLY A 201 -17.87 -26.80 -13.37
N ASP A 202 -17.03 -26.14 -14.12
CA ASP A 202 -16.57 -24.78 -13.82
C ASP A 202 -17.73 -23.77 -13.81
N ALA A 203 -18.66 -23.89 -14.76
CA ALA A 203 -19.88 -23.06 -14.77
C ALA A 203 -20.75 -23.28 -13.55
N VAL A 204 -20.87 -24.55 -13.08
CA VAL A 204 -21.60 -24.93 -11.86
C VAL A 204 -20.92 -24.32 -10.64
N LEU A 205 -19.60 -24.46 -10.49
CA LEU A 205 -18.84 -23.86 -9.38
C LEU A 205 -19.03 -22.33 -9.30
N CYS A 206 -18.95 -21.64 -10.44
CA CYS A 206 -19.22 -20.21 -10.52
C CYS A 206 -20.69 -19.86 -10.15
N ALA A 207 -21.65 -20.71 -10.51
CA ALA A 207 -23.04 -20.49 -10.14
C ALA A 207 -23.26 -20.72 -8.65
N VAL A 208 -22.70 -21.77 -8.06
CA VAL A 208 -22.73 -22.05 -6.61
C VAL A 208 -22.11 -20.91 -5.85
N ALA A 209 -20.94 -20.42 -6.25
CA ALA A 209 -20.27 -19.27 -5.64
C ALA A 209 -21.20 -18.06 -5.53
N ARG A 210 -21.83 -17.69 -6.65
CA ARG A 210 -22.80 -16.57 -6.67
C ARG A 210 -24.01 -16.79 -5.76
N ARG A 211 -24.54 -18.01 -5.71
CA ARG A 211 -25.68 -18.37 -4.85
C ARG A 211 -25.32 -18.32 -3.37
N LEU A 212 -24.16 -18.83 -3.00
CA LEU A 212 -23.67 -18.76 -1.62
C LEU A 212 -23.49 -17.31 -1.18
N VAL A 213 -22.86 -16.46 -2.01
CA VAL A 213 -22.72 -15.02 -1.73
C VAL A 213 -24.07 -14.33 -1.58
N ALA A 214 -25.05 -14.65 -2.41
CA ALA A 214 -26.40 -14.08 -2.32
C ALA A 214 -27.20 -14.59 -1.10
N ALA A 215 -26.82 -15.74 -0.53
CA ALA A 215 -27.49 -16.33 0.62
C ALA A 215 -26.99 -15.82 1.98
N VAL A 216 -25.83 -15.17 2.04
CA VAL A 216 -25.21 -14.65 3.27
C VAL A 216 -25.30 -13.13 3.33
N ARG A 217 -24.94 -12.54 4.49
CA ARG A 217 -24.85 -11.08 4.66
C ARG A 217 -23.58 -10.53 4.02
N GLN A 218 -23.57 -9.24 3.72
CA GLN A 218 -22.39 -8.55 3.16
C GLN A 218 -21.18 -8.59 4.12
N THR A 219 -21.42 -8.72 5.41
CA THR A 219 -20.39 -8.86 6.44
C THR A 219 -19.77 -10.25 6.48
N ASP A 220 -20.47 -11.26 5.97
CA ASP A 220 -20.02 -12.65 5.99
C ASP A 220 -19.04 -12.93 4.86
N THR A 221 -18.21 -13.94 5.04
CA THR A 221 -17.23 -14.34 4.03
C THR A 221 -17.62 -15.68 3.41
N VAL A 222 -17.65 -15.73 2.08
CA VAL A 222 -17.70 -16.97 1.32
C VAL A 222 -16.35 -17.18 0.66
N SER A 223 -15.77 -18.36 0.80
CA SER A 223 -14.46 -18.73 0.28
C SER A 223 -14.55 -20.03 -0.51
N ARG A 224 -13.61 -20.26 -1.45
CA ARG A 224 -13.41 -21.55 -2.10
C ARG A 224 -12.04 -22.08 -1.73
N LEU A 225 -11.98 -23.28 -1.16
CA LEU A 225 -10.74 -23.90 -0.69
C LEU A 225 -10.02 -24.68 -1.80
N GLY A 226 -10.77 -25.21 -2.74
CA GLY A 226 -10.29 -25.96 -3.89
C GLY A 226 -11.34 -26.99 -4.36
N GLY A 227 -11.24 -27.47 -5.58
CA GLY A 227 -12.18 -28.44 -6.11
C GLY A 227 -13.65 -28.02 -5.95
N ASP A 228 -14.42 -28.81 -5.23
CA ASP A 228 -15.82 -28.64 -4.89
C ASP A 228 -16.06 -28.18 -3.43
N GLU A 229 -15.00 -27.74 -2.74
CA GLU A 229 -15.03 -27.30 -1.34
C GLU A 229 -15.19 -25.79 -1.24
N PHE A 230 -16.24 -25.36 -0.51
CA PHE A 230 -16.48 -23.97 -0.16
C PHE A 230 -16.48 -23.81 1.36
N PHE A 231 -16.32 -22.59 1.81
CA PHE A 231 -16.35 -22.26 3.21
C PHE A 231 -17.12 -20.96 3.44
N VAL A 232 -17.98 -20.94 4.45
CA VAL A 232 -18.73 -19.76 4.83
C VAL A 232 -18.37 -19.39 6.27
N LEU A 233 -17.95 -18.15 6.46
CA LEU A 233 -17.62 -17.57 7.76
C LEU A 233 -18.68 -16.50 8.07
N ALA A 234 -19.59 -16.80 8.99
CA ALA A 234 -20.69 -15.93 9.37
C ALA A 234 -20.42 -15.24 10.72
N HIS A 235 -20.66 -13.95 10.75
CA HIS A 235 -20.39 -13.10 11.90
C HIS A 235 -21.62 -13.01 12.82
N ASP A 236 -21.36 -12.93 14.14
CA ASP A 236 -22.38 -12.66 15.16
C ASP A 236 -23.58 -13.63 15.08
N VAL A 237 -23.28 -14.92 14.94
CA VAL A 237 -24.26 -16.00 14.98
C VAL A 237 -24.03 -16.79 16.27
N GLY A 238 -24.89 -16.56 17.28
CA GLY A 238 -24.64 -17.02 18.63
C GLY A 238 -25.31 -18.32 19.01
N THR A 239 -26.25 -18.86 18.21
CA THR A 239 -27.04 -20.05 18.58
C THR A 239 -26.92 -21.15 17.52
N GLU A 240 -27.07 -22.41 17.96
CA GLU A 240 -27.12 -23.54 17.02
C GLU A 240 -28.34 -23.45 16.09
N VAL A 241 -29.44 -22.87 16.57
CA VAL A 241 -30.67 -22.69 15.78
C VAL A 241 -30.40 -21.73 14.59
N ASP A 242 -29.74 -20.58 14.85
CA ASP A 242 -29.43 -19.63 13.80
C ASP A 242 -28.38 -20.18 12.81
N ALA A 243 -27.39 -20.93 13.32
CA ALA A 243 -26.41 -21.62 12.49
C ALA A 243 -27.05 -22.72 11.61
N GLY A 244 -28.00 -23.48 12.16
CA GLY A 244 -28.78 -24.45 11.43
C GLY A 244 -29.63 -23.82 10.33
N HIS A 245 -30.34 -22.73 10.64
CA HIS A 245 -31.12 -21.98 9.62
C HIS A 245 -30.24 -21.44 8.49
N LEU A 246 -29.02 -20.97 8.82
CA LEU A 246 -28.08 -20.55 7.78
C LEU A 246 -27.68 -21.74 6.91
N ALA A 247 -27.34 -22.89 7.49
CA ALA A 247 -26.98 -24.09 6.73
C ALA A 247 -28.13 -24.55 5.82
N GLU A 248 -29.38 -24.58 6.31
CA GLU A 248 -30.56 -24.90 5.49
C GLU A 248 -30.75 -23.95 4.33
N LYS A 249 -30.54 -22.66 4.56
CA LYS A 249 -30.57 -21.63 3.49
C LYS A 249 -29.51 -21.86 2.44
N LEU A 250 -28.28 -22.20 2.82
CA LEU A 250 -27.19 -22.53 1.92
C LEU A 250 -27.50 -23.79 1.12
N LEU A 251 -27.97 -24.87 1.77
CA LEU A 251 -28.39 -26.11 1.11
C LEU A 251 -29.44 -25.82 0.03
N SER A 252 -30.49 -25.07 0.41
CA SER A 252 -31.57 -24.70 -0.52
C SER A 252 -31.06 -23.90 -1.72
N ALA A 253 -30.11 -22.99 -1.51
CA ALA A 253 -29.52 -22.19 -2.58
C ALA A 253 -28.67 -23.03 -3.55
N ILE A 254 -27.98 -24.07 -3.06
CA ILE A 254 -27.14 -24.93 -3.88
C ILE A 254 -27.98 -25.84 -4.79
N VAL A 255 -29.05 -26.44 -4.25
CA VAL A 255 -29.92 -27.41 -4.94
C VAL A 255 -30.75 -26.81 -6.07
N ALA A 256 -30.93 -25.50 -6.09
CA ALA A 256 -31.73 -24.83 -7.12
C ALA A 256 -31.25 -25.21 -8.53
N PRO A 257 -32.17 -25.44 -9.50
CA PRO A 257 -31.82 -25.91 -10.86
C PRO A 257 -30.75 -25.06 -11.52
N PHE A 258 -29.86 -25.67 -12.28
CA PHE A 258 -28.87 -24.98 -13.09
C PHE A 258 -29.38 -24.81 -14.51
N PRO A 259 -29.32 -23.61 -15.09
CA PRO A 259 -29.72 -23.37 -16.48
C PRO A 259 -28.87 -24.22 -17.44
N GLY A 260 -29.52 -24.92 -18.37
CA GLY A 260 -28.85 -25.78 -19.37
C GLY A 260 -28.60 -27.23 -18.98
N MET A 261 -28.86 -27.60 -17.73
CA MET A 261 -28.80 -28.99 -17.28
C MET A 261 -30.23 -29.55 -17.15
N ASN A 262 -30.78 -30.10 -18.23
CA ASN A 262 -32.15 -30.57 -18.34
C ASN A 262 -32.53 -31.65 -17.29
N GLY A 263 -32.59 -31.24 -15.99
CA GLY A 263 -33.16 -32.03 -14.89
C GLY A 263 -32.43 -33.30 -14.48
N THR A 264 -31.32 -33.68 -15.15
CA THR A 264 -30.60 -34.95 -14.92
C THR A 264 -29.47 -34.85 -13.88
N ALA A 265 -28.94 -33.68 -13.61
CA ALA A 265 -27.89 -33.48 -12.60
C ALA A 265 -28.48 -32.93 -11.30
N ARG A 266 -28.48 -33.74 -10.25
CA ARG A 266 -28.83 -33.29 -8.91
C ARG A 266 -27.55 -32.97 -8.13
N LEU A 267 -27.28 -31.71 -7.90
CA LEU A 267 -26.22 -31.26 -7.04
C LEU A 267 -26.77 -31.12 -5.61
N GLY A 268 -26.13 -31.80 -4.66
CA GLY A 268 -26.36 -31.59 -3.22
C GLY A 268 -25.18 -30.90 -2.56
N ALA A 269 -25.25 -30.77 -1.25
CA ALA A 269 -24.10 -30.41 -0.45
C ALA A 269 -24.15 -31.03 0.93
N SER A 270 -23.00 -31.35 1.49
CA SER A 270 -22.81 -31.72 2.87
C SER A 270 -22.13 -30.57 3.61
N ILE A 271 -22.72 -30.14 4.75
CA ILE A 271 -22.24 -28.95 5.47
C ILE A 271 -21.81 -29.35 6.87
N GLY A 272 -20.60 -29.03 7.29
CA GLY A 272 -20.14 -29.12 8.67
C GLY A 272 -20.11 -27.74 9.32
N ILE A 273 -20.61 -27.66 10.53
CA ILE A 273 -20.80 -26.42 11.30
C ILE A 273 -19.92 -26.43 12.54
N CYS A 274 -19.04 -25.46 12.69
CA CYS A 274 -18.30 -25.16 13.90
C CYS A 274 -18.74 -23.80 14.44
N ILE A 275 -19.24 -23.76 15.69
CA ILE A 275 -19.53 -22.49 16.39
C ILE A 275 -18.35 -22.19 17.28
N PHE A 276 -17.69 -21.07 17.07
CA PHE A 276 -16.51 -20.67 17.82
C PHE A 276 -16.69 -19.32 18.51
N CYS A 277 -16.26 -19.27 19.77
CA CYS A 277 -16.36 -18.12 20.66
C CYS A 277 -15.04 -17.94 21.42
N GLY A 278 -14.80 -16.76 21.93
CA GLY A 278 -13.60 -16.50 22.74
C GLY A 278 -13.51 -17.37 24.01
N ALA A 279 -14.63 -17.87 24.51
CA ALA A 279 -14.67 -18.76 25.70
C ALA A 279 -14.22 -20.20 25.40
N THR A 280 -14.50 -20.70 24.20
CA THR A 280 -14.22 -22.10 23.81
C THR A 280 -12.98 -22.23 22.91
N HIS A 281 -12.67 -21.20 22.12
CA HIS A 281 -11.62 -21.20 21.10
C HIS A 281 -10.61 -20.06 21.27
N GLY A 282 -10.48 -19.53 22.50
CA GLY A 282 -9.61 -18.37 22.76
C GLY A 282 -8.13 -18.58 22.42
N ASP A 283 -7.64 -19.82 22.49
CA ASP A 283 -6.26 -20.19 22.15
C ASP A 283 -6.15 -20.96 20.83
N SER A 284 -7.27 -21.21 20.14
CA SER A 284 -7.31 -21.92 18.87
C SER A 284 -6.77 -21.06 17.72
N GLY A 285 -6.17 -21.74 16.74
CA GLY A 285 -5.78 -21.13 15.47
C GLY A 285 -6.84 -21.34 14.38
N PRO A 286 -6.72 -20.62 13.22
CA PRO A 286 -7.63 -20.78 12.08
C PRO A 286 -7.76 -22.22 11.59
N ASP A 287 -6.65 -22.96 11.53
CA ASP A 287 -6.63 -24.35 11.10
C ASP A 287 -7.49 -25.28 11.97
N GLU A 288 -7.61 -24.98 13.25
CA GLU A 288 -8.42 -25.77 14.16
C GLU A 288 -9.91 -25.61 13.88
N ILE A 289 -10.35 -24.34 13.67
CA ILE A 289 -11.73 -24.02 13.29
C ILE A 289 -12.10 -24.69 11.96
N ILE A 290 -11.21 -24.63 10.99
CA ILE A 290 -11.41 -25.25 9.66
C ILE A 290 -11.52 -26.78 9.82
N ARG A 291 -10.62 -27.41 10.60
CA ARG A 291 -10.64 -28.87 10.83
C ARG A 291 -11.88 -29.34 11.57
N GLU A 292 -12.38 -28.56 12.53
CA GLU A 292 -13.61 -28.92 13.26
C GLU A 292 -14.81 -28.87 12.32
N ALA A 293 -14.95 -27.85 11.51
CA ALA A 293 -15.98 -27.74 10.50
C ALA A 293 -15.86 -28.86 9.44
N ASP A 294 -14.65 -29.20 8.99
CA ASP A 294 -14.40 -30.31 8.05
C ASP A 294 -14.83 -31.67 8.64
N ARG A 295 -14.45 -31.97 9.90
CA ARG A 295 -14.88 -33.21 10.58
C ARG A 295 -16.40 -33.33 10.67
N ALA A 296 -17.08 -32.22 10.98
CA ALA A 296 -18.53 -32.18 11.00
C ALA A 296 -19.13 -32.41 9.61
N MET A 297 -18.54 -31.85 8.56
CA MET A 297 -18.96 -32.07 7.19
C MET A 297 -18.84 -33.56 6.80
N TYR A 298 -17.76 -34.22 7.23
CA TYR A 298 -17.58 -35.64 6.98
C TYR A 298 -18.68 -36.49 7.70
N VAL A 299 -19.13 -36.08 8.89
CA VAL A 299 -20.28 -36.69 9.58
C VAL A 299 -21.56 -36.50 8.77
N ALA A 300 -21.82 -35.32 8.23
CA ALA A 300 -22.96 -35.04 7.35
C ALA A 300 -22.95 -35.94 6.10
N LYS A 301 -21.79 -36.10 5.45
CA LYS A 301 -21.62 -37.03 4.32
C LYS A 301 -21.96 -38.47 4.67
N GLY A 302 -21.50 -38.94 5.84
CA GLY A 302 -21.82 -40.30 6.35
C GLY A 302 -23.27 -40.49 6.73
N GLY A 303 -23.99 -39.43 7.11
CA GLY A 303 -25.38 -39.41 7.53
C GLY A 303 -26.42 -39.48 6.41
N GLY A 304 -26.00 -39.50 5.12
CA GLY A 304 -26.89 -39.60 3.97
C GLY A 304 -26.75 -38.52 2.93
N LYS A 305 -25.78 -37.61 3.07
CA LYS A 305 -25.54 -36.46 2.21
C LYS A 305 -26.70 -35.44 2.22
N HIS A 306 -26.52 -34.33 1.58
CA HIS A 306 -27.51 -33.25 1.46
C HIS A 306 -28.10 -32.85 2.83
N CYS A 307 -27.26 -32.72 3.83
CA CYS A 307 -27.58 -32.33 5.19
C CYS A 307 -26.43 -31.56 5.85
N TYR A 308 -26.63 -31.15 7.07
CA TYR A 308 -25.58 -30.54 7.88
C TYR A 308 -25.37 -31.31 9.21
N ALA A 309 -24.20 -31.14 9.79
CA ALA A 309 -23.87 -31.64 11.11
C ALA A 309 -23.05 -30.60 11.89
N PHE A 310 -23.18 -30.60 13.20
CA PHE A 310 -22.39 -29.77 14.10
C PHE A 310 -21.12 -30.48 14.54
N ALA A 311 -20.04 -29.73 14.67
CA ALA A 311 -18.83 -30.17 15.35
C ALA A 311 -19.18 -30.50 16.82
N PRO A 312 -18.63 -31.57 17.38
CA PRO A 312 -18.77 -31.85 18.82
C PRO A 312 -18.12 -30.71 19.62
N ARG A 313 -18.80 -30.29 20.70
CA ARG A 313 -18.30 -29.26 21.64
C ARG A 313 -17.22 -29.80 22.54
#